data_a3e6bd5966046f91311dd38e5c846fbf
#
_entry.id   a3e6bd5966046f91311dd38e5c846fbf
#
_cell.length_a   1.000
_cell.length_b   1.000
_cell.length_c   1.000
_cell.angle_alpha   90.00
_cell.angle_beta   90.00
_cell.angle_gamma   90.00
#
_symmetry.space_group_name_H-M   'P 1'
#
loop_
_entity.id
_entity.type
_entity.pdbx_description
1 polymer ?
#
loop_
_entity_poly.entity_id
_entity_poly.type
_entity_poly.pdbx_seq_one_letter_code
_entity_poly.pdbx_strand_id
1 'polypeptide(L)'
;MNSVYKSKDIGYYKIVREDLIYFLPKNKSQKILEIGSGQGNTLVEIKNRGLASEVVGTDLFSFENSDQTNPAIDKFIIANLETDELELPVAYFDIILVGDVFEHLTDPWKVVKDLSRFLKKDGLFIASVPNIREVSTFFKIFILRDFRYDPQGGILDKTHLRFFCKKNIKDLLTTSELNPVSITSTFKAVKNSKRKWLNRFTLGLFKDMLTTQYVVIAKKL
;
A
#
# COMPACT_ATOMS: atom_id res chain seq x y z
N MET A 1 17.94 -13.40 -3.40
CA MET A 1 17.59 -12.02 -3.02
C MET A 1 18.08 -11.08 -4.13
N ASN A 2 17.18 -10.40 -4.81
CA ASN A 2 17.55 -9.51 -5.93
C ASN A 2 18.46 -8.39 -5.37
N SER A 3 19.62 -8.15 -5.95
CA SER A 3 20.66 -7.22 -5.43
C SER A 3 20.15 -5.79 -5.20
N VAL A 4 19.09 -5.41 -5.89
CA VAL A 4 18.48 -4.08 -5.82
C VAL A 4 17.72 -3.85 -4.51
N TYR A 5 17.10 -4.88 -3.94
CA TYR A 5 16.43 -4.75 -2.63
C TYR A 5 17.43 -4.69 -1.46
N LYS A 6 18.64 -5.26 -1.64
CA LYS A 6 19.70 -5.18 -0.63
C LYS A 6 20.33 -3.80 -0.48
N SER A 7 20.17 -2.91 -1.47
CA SER A 7 20.76 -1.56 -1.46
C SER A 7 19.85 -0.51 -0.81
N LYS A 8 18.60 -0.86 -0.45
CA LYS A 8 17.71 0.07 0.25
C LYS A 8 18.10 0.21 1.72
N ASP A 9 18.01 1.42 2.25
CA ASP A 9 18.24 1.69 3.67
C ASP A 9 17.27 0.86 4.53
N ILE A 10 17.80 0.21 5.58
CA ILE A 10 17.01 -0.55 6.55
C ILE A 10 15.88 0.32 7.16
N GLY A 11 16.09 1.63 7.27
CA GLY A 11 15.08 2.60 7.71
C GLY A 11 13.83 2.65 6.82
N TYR A 12 13.95 2.32 5.54
CA TYR A 12 12.82 2.26 4.59
C TYR A 12 11.73 1.26 5.04
N TYR A 13 12.13 0.13 5.59
CA TYR A 13 11.23 -0.95 6.02
C TYR A 13 10.68 -0.78 7.45
N LYS A 14 11.12 0.26 8.19
CA LYS A 14 10.68 0.57 9.57
C LYS A 14 9.55 1.59 9.65
N ILE A 15 9.01 2.01 8.53
CA ILE A 15 8.03 3.09 8.49
C ILE A 15 6.66 2.55 8.93
N VAL A 16 6.07 3.20 9.94
CA VAL A 16 4.64 3.01 10.27
C VAL A 16 3.80 3.72 9.20
N ARG A 17 2.89 3.02 8.57
CA ARG A 17 2.02 3.54 7.51
C ARG A 17 0.82 4.30 8.12
N GLU A 18 1.10 5.44 8.74
CA GLU A 18 0.09 6.34 9.31
C GLU A 18 -0.97 6.77 8.27
N ASP A 19 -0.56 6.88 7.02
CA ASP A 19 -1.40 7.22 5.89
C ASP A 19 -2.46 6.14 5.61
N LEU A 20 -2.14 4.86 5.83
CA LEU A 20 -3.09 3.74 5.70
C LEU A 20 -3.90 3.55 6.99
N ILE A 21 -3.26 3.64 8.17
CA ILE A 21 -3.95 3.56 9.47
C ILE A 21 -5.07 4.60 9.57
N TYR A 22 -4.86 5.79 9.01
CA TYR A 22 -5.87 6.86 8.97
C TYR A 22 -7.22 6.43 8.37
N PHE A 23 -7.20 5.46 7.44
CA PHE A 23 -8.41 4.98 6.76
C PHE A 23 -9.05 3.76 7.41
N LEU A 24 -8.44 3.20 8.47
CA LEU A 24 -9.02 2.08 9.19
C LEU A 24 -10.29 2.49 9.93
N PRO A 25 -11.36 1.70 9.87
CA PRO A 25 -12.50 1.85 10.75
C PRO A 25 -12.07 1.74 12.22
N LYS A 26 -12.69 2.53 13.10
CA LYS A 26 -12.46 2.45 14.55
C LYS A 26 -13.22 1.26 15.16
N ASN A 27 -12.82 0.07 14.81
CA ASN A 27 -13.42 -1.18 15.30
C ASN A 27 -12.33 -2.08 15.88
N LYS A 28 -12.41 -2.37 17.18
CA LYS A 28 -11.42 -3.17 17.91
C LYS A 28 -11.48 -4.67 17.60
N SER A 29 -12.58 -5.16 17.07
CA SER A 29 -12.80 -6.60 16.83
C SER A 29 -12.42 -7.05 15.40
N GLN A 30 -11.99 -6.11 14.55
CA GLN A 30 -11.62 -6.43 13.17
C GLN A 30 -10.31 -7.23 13.08
N LYS A 31 -10.22 -8.08 12.07
CA LYS A 31 -9.04 -8.86 11.70
C LYS A 31 -8.41 -8.25 10.47
N ILE A 32 -7.14 -7.98 10.52
CA ILE A 32 -6.41 -7.26 9.47
C ILE A 32 -5.28 -8.14 8.91
N LEU A 33 -5.23 -8.25 7.58
CA LEU A 33 -4.10 -8.80 6.84
C LEU A 33 -3.34 -7.64 6.17
N GLU A 34 -2.07 -7.48 6.47
CA GLU A 34 -1.19 -6.53 5.77
C GLU A 34 -0.26 -7.26 4.82
N ILE A 35 -0.26 -6.82 3.56
CA ILE A 35 0.57 -7.33 2.49
C ILE A 35 1.74 -6.39 2.26
N GLY A 36 2.97 -6.91 2.23
CA GLY A 36 4.17 -6.10 2.15
C GLY A 36 4.41 -5.34 3.47
N SER A 37 4.30 -6.06 4.58
CA SER A 37 4.35 -5.48 5.94
C SER A 37 5.75 -4.98 6.34
N GLY A 38 6.79 -5.20 5.50
CA GLY A 38 8.16 -4.86 5.82
C GLY A 38 8.61 -5.48 7.14
N GLN A 39 9.04 -4.65 8.06
CA GLN A 39 9.48 -5.10 9.39
C GLN A 39 8.33 -5.31 10.41
N GLY A 40 7.05 -5.12 10.04
CA GLY A 40 5.89 -5.35 10.90
C GLY A 40 5.44 -4.16 11.75
N ASN A 41 6.11 -3.02 11.65
CA ASN A 41 5.86 -1.85 12.52
C ASN A 41 4.43 -1.31 12.44
N THR A 42 3.80 -1.33 11.26
CA THR A 42 2.40 -0.91 11.06
C THR A 42 1.43 -1.82 11.82
N LEU A 43 1.65 -3.12 11.79
CA LEU A 43 0.82 -4.11 12.48
C LEU A 43 0.89 -3.94 14.00
N VAL A 44 2.11 -3.77 14.53
CA VAL A 44 2.33 -3.50 15.96
C VAL A 44 1.60 -2.22 16.38
N GLU A 45 1.69 -1.15 15.59
CA GLU A 45 1.03 0.12 15.88
C GLU A 45 -0.51 -0.02 15.82
N ILE A 46 -1.06 -0.77 14.87
CA ILE A 46 -2.49 -1.08 14.80
C ILE A 46 -2.98 -1.78 16.08
N LYS A 47 -2.22 -2.77 16.57
CA LYS A 47 -2.54 -3.47 17.83
C LYS A 47 -2.43 -2.54 19.04
N ASN A 48 -1.36 -1.76 19.16
CA ASN A 48 -1.14 -0.83 20.27
C ASN A 48 -2.24 0.23 20.38
N ARG A 49 -2.79 0.67 19.22
CA ARG A 49 -3.95 1.59 19.19
C ARG A 49 -5.29 0.91 19.43
N GLY A 50 -5.31 -0.41 19.57
CA GLY A 50 -6.54 -1.19 19.74
C GLY A 50 -7.48 -1.07 18.54
N LEU A 51 -6.92 -1.04 17.32
CA LEU A 51 -7.68 -0.95 16.08
C LEU A 51 -7.99 -2.32 15.47
N ALA A 52 -7.44 -3.42 16.02
CA ALA A 52 -7.71 -4.77 15.57
C ALA A 52 -7.63 -5.77 16.72
N SER A 53 -8.40 -6.84 16.66
CA SER A 53 -8.28 -8.01 17.54
C SER A 53 -7.17 -8.95 17.07
N GLU A 54 -6.99 -9.07 15.76
CA GLU A 54 -5.99 -9.93 15.14
C GLU A 54 -5.30 -9.21 13.98
N VAL A 55 -3.98 -9.33 13.89
CA VAL A 55 -3.18 -8.80 12.79
C VAL A 55 -2.26 -9.87 12.24
N VAL A 56 -2.30 -10.05 10.93
CA VAL A 56 -1.45 -10.97 10.19
C VAL A 56 -0.65 -10.18 9.17
N GLY A 57 0.66 -10.44 9.09
CA GLY A 57 1.55 -9.81 8.12
C GLY A 57 2.10 -10.79 7.11
N THR A 58 2.39 -10.31 5.92
CA THR A 58 3.22 -11.03 4.94
C THR A 58 4.20 -10.10 4.26
N ASP A 59 5.40 -10.62 4.02
CA ASP A 59 6.44 -9.93 3.25
C ASP A 59 7.27 -10.94 2.46
N LEU A 60 7.97 -10.45 1.43
CA LEU A 60 8.90 -11.25 0.64
C LEU A 60 10.19 -11.58 1.43
N PHE A 61 10.53 -10.76 2.42
CA PHE A 61 11.80 -10.84 3.14
C PHE A 61 11.60 -11.00 4.65
N SER A 62 12.48 -11.82 5.24
CA SER A 62 12.67 -11.84 6.68
C SER A 62 13.76 -10.83 7.06
N PHE A 63 13.52 -10.07 8.12
CA PHE A 63 14.43 -9.07 8.66
C PHE A 63 14.85 -9.46 10.08
N GLU A 64 16.16 -9.54 10.32
CA GLU A 64 16.67 -9.73 11.67
C GLU A 64 16.37 -8.50 12.55
N ASN A 65 16.10 -8.73 13.83
CA ASN A 65 15.80 -7.66 14.81
C ASN A 65 14.65 -6.74 14.38
N SER A 66 13.59 -7.31 13.79
CA SER A 66 12.40 -6.61 13.33
C SER A 66 11.18 -6.98 14.17
N ASP A 67 10.09 -6.24 13.99
CA ASP A 67 8.80 -6.55 14.61
C ASP A 67 8.07 -7.75 13.97
N GLN A 68 8.64 -8.41 12.95
CA GLN A 68 8.05 -9.61 12.35
C GLN A 68 7.84 -10.75 13.36
N THR A 69 8.65 -10.78 14.43
CA THR A 69 8.56 -11.74 15.55
C THR A 69 7.94 -11.14 16.81
N ASN A 70 7.39 -9.92 16.73
CA ASN A 70 6.78 -9.24 17.86
C ASN A 70 5.51 -9.99 18.30
N PRO A 71 5.33 -10.29 19.62
CA PRO A 71 4.17 -11.02 20.12
C PRO A 71 2.83 -10.28 19.91
N ALA A 72 2.83 -9.00 19.56
CA ALA A 72 1.64 -8.26 19.16
C ALA A 72 1.12 -8.68 17.78
N ILE A 73 1.95 -9.30 16.94
CA ILE A 73 1.56 -9.84 15.63
C ILE A 73 1.16 -11.29 15.79
N ASP A 74 -0.08 -11.61 15.44
CA ASP A 74 -0.65 -12.94 15.65
C ASP A 74 -0.04 -14.00 14.69
N LYS A 75 0.31 -13.60 13.46
CA LYS A 75 1.01 -14.45 12.47
C LYS A 75 1.79 -13.58 11.50
N PHE A 76 3.02 -13.99 11.14
CA PHE A 76 3.81 -13.39 10.08
C PHE A 76 4.26 -14.47 9.08
N ILE A 77 4.08 -14.21 7.77
CA ILE A 77 4.33 -15.17 6.71
C ILE A 77 5.37 -14.57 5.75
N ILE A 78 6.47 -15.27 5.54
CA ILE A 78 7.42 -14.92 4.49
C ILE A 78 7.02 -15.66 3.23
N ALA A 79 6.58 -14.93 2.20
CA ALA A 79 6.09 -15.50 0.96
C ALA A 79 6.23 -14.55 -0.23
N ASN A 80 6.43 -15.12 -1.40
CA ASN A 80 6.33 -14.41 -2.67
C ASN A 80 4.88 -14.51 -3.19
N LEU A 81 4.17 -13.39 -3.21
CA LEU A 81 2.76 -13.32 -3.63
C LEU A 81 2.48 -13.79 -5.06
N GLU A 82 3.50 -13.82 -5.93
CA GLU A 82 3.34 -14.21 -7.33
C GLU A 82 3.52 -15.72 -7.55
N THR A 83 4.26 -16.40 -6.66
CA THR A 83 4.61 -17.82 -6.81
C THR A 83 4.08 -18.71 -5.70
N ASP A 84 3.96 -18.18 -4.49
CA ASP A 84 3.62 -18.96 -3.32
C ASP A 84 2.13 -18.87 -3.01
N GLU A 85 1.53 -19.95 -2.55
CA GLU A 85 0.17 -19.94 -2.04
C GLU A 85 0.18 -19.55 -0.56
N LEU A 86 -0.59 -18.51 -0.22
CA LEU A 86 -0.78 -18.12 1.18
C LEU A 86 -1.75 -19.09 1.87
N GLU A 87 -1.26 -19.84 2.84
CA GLU A 87 -2.07 -20.71 3.69
C GLU A 87 -2.84 -19.89 4.74
N LEU A 88 -3.88 -19.19 4.26
CA LEU A 88 -4.78 -18.34 5.06
C LEU A 88 -6.23 -18.76 4.85
N PRO A 89 -7.09 -18.62 5.87
CA PRO A 89 -8.49 -18.99 5.75
C PRO A 89 -9.24 -18.04 4.81
N VAL A 90 -10.09 -18.61 3.95
CA VAL A 90 -10.96 -17.87 3.02
C VAL A 90 -12.03 -17.10 3.79
N ALA A 91 -12.42 -15.91 3.33
CA ALA A 91 -13.44 -15.06 3.92
C ALA A 91 -13.24 -14.81 5.43
N TYR A 92 -12.01 -14.51 5.84
CA TYR A 92 -11.61 -14.43 7.24
C TYR A 92 -11.29 -13.02 7.73
N PHE A 93 -10.66 -12.21 6.89
CA PHE A 93 -10.23 -10.88 7.26
C PHE A 93 -11.32 -9.85 7.00
N ASP A 94 -11.46 -8.90 7.91
CA ASP A 94 -12.34 -7.75 7.75
C ASP A 94 -11.68 -6.68 6.87
N ILE A 95 -10.34 -6.61 6.92
CA ILE A 95 -9.54 -5.65 6.14
C ILE A 95 -8.30 -6.34 5.56
N ILE A 96 -8.00 -6.02 4.30
CA ILE A 96 -6.69 -6.28 3.68
C ILE A 96 -6.05 -4.94 3.38
N LEU A 97 -4.81 -4.73 3.91
CA LEU A 97 -3.98 -3.57 3.64
C LEU A 97 -2.88 -3.93 2.64
N VAL A 98 -2.70 -3.11 1.61
CA VAL A 98 -1.64 -3.28 0.60
C VAL A 98 -0.98 -1.92 0.38
N GLY A 99 0.17 -1.71 1.01
CA GLY A 99 0.89 -0.43 0.98
C GLY A 99 2.09 -0.47 0.06
N ASP A 100 2.00 0.14 -1.14
CA ASP A 100 3.11 0.25 -2.10
C ASP A 100 3.74 -1.11 -2.47
N VAL A 101 2.89 -2.05 -2.89
CA VAL A 101 3.26 -3.40 -3.31
C VAL A 101 2.99 -3.63 -4.79
N PHE A 102 1.84 -3.15 -5.30
CA PHE A 102 1.40 -3.46 -6.66
C PHE A 102 2.34 -2.98 -7.75
N GLU A 103 3.07 -1.89 -7.52
CA GLU A 103 4.08 -1.37 -8.43
C GLU A 103 5.30 -2.28 -8.60
N HIS A 104 5.54 -3.18 -7.65
CA HIS A 104 6.64 -4.13 -7.68
C HIS A 104 6.28 -5.47 -8.31
N LEU A 105 4.99 -5.72 -8.58
CA LEU A 105 4.50 -7.01 -9.08
C LEU A 105 4.53 -7.08 -10.61
N THR A 106 4.83 -8.26 -11.12
CA THR A 106 4.73 -8.56 -12.54
C THR A 106 3.27 -8.66 -12.99
N ASP A 107 2.42 -9.29 -12.16
CA ASP A 107 0.98 -9.44 -12.39
C ASP A 107 0.15 -9.03 -11.16
N PRO A 108 -0.06 -7.72 -10.92
CA PRO A 108 -0.87 -7.24 -9.82
C PRO A 108 -2.35 -7.64 -9.93
N TRP A 109 -2.87 -7.89 -11.13
CA TRP A 109 -4.28 -8.30 -11.35
C TRP A 109 -4.55 -9.68 -10.78
N LYS A 110 -3.64 -10.64 -11.03
CA LYS A 110 -3.70 -11.98 -10.43
C LYS A 110 -3.64 -11.89 -8.91
N VAL A 111 -2.69 -11.10 -8.37
CA VAL A 111 -2.51 -10.96 -6.92
C VAL A 111 -3.74 -10.34 -6.25
N VAL A 112 -4.36 -9.30 -6.83
CA VAL A 112 -5.63 -8.74 -6.32
C VAL A 112 -6.73 -9.80 -6.24
N LYS A 113 -6.88 -10.61 -7.30
CA LYS A 113 -7.87 -11.70 -7.33
C LYS A 113 -7.58 -12.74 -6.24
N ASP A 114 -6.34 -13.16 -6.09
CA ASP A 114 -5.93 -14.17 -5.12
C ASP A 114 -6.10 -13.68 -3.68
N LEU A 115 -5.79 -12.42 -3.41
CA LEU A 115 -5.96 -11.81 -2.09
C LEU A 115 -7.43 -11.58 -1.74
N SER A 116 -8.28 -11.23 -2.72
CA SER A 116 -9.69 -10.93 -2.48
C SER A 116 -10.44 -12.11 -1.85
N ARG A 117 -10.01 -13.36 -2.08
CA ARG A 117 -10.63 -14.56 -1.49
C ARG A 117 -10.55 -14.61 0.04
N PHE A 118 -9.52 -13.99 0.63
CA PHE A 118 -9.34 -13.96 2.09
C PHE A 118 -10.22 -12.92 2.79
N LEU A 119 -10.75 -11.97 2.03
CA LEU A 119 -11.60 -10.90 2.55
C LEU A 119 -13.03 -11.40 2.76
N LYS A 120 -13.61 -11.08 3.91
CA LYS A 120 -15.04 -11.33 4.19
C LYS A 120 -15.92 -10.55 3.23
N LYS A 121 -17.15 -11.01 3.05
CA LYS A 121 -18.20 -10.18 2.44
C LYS A 121 -18.33 -8.86 3.20
N ASP A 122 -18.51 -7.76 2.46
CA ASP A 122 -18.51 -6.38 2.98
C ASP A 122 -17.19 -5.89 3.59
N GLY A 123 -16.13 -6.71 3.60
CA GLY A 123 -14.79 -6.34 4.05
C GLY A 123 -14.12 -5.29 3.16
N LEU A 124 -13.08 -4.64 3.66
CA LEU A 124 -12.40 -3.55 2.97
C LEU A 124 -11.02 -3.97 2.46
N PHE A 125 -10.78 -3.70 1.18
CA PHE A 125 -9.48 -3.78 0.56
C PHE A 125 -8.91 -2.36 0.45
N ILE A 126 -7.86 -2.04 1.21
CA ILE A 126 -7.26 -0.70 1.28
C ILE A 126 -5.86 -0.78 0.67
N ALA A 127 -5.65 -0.12 -0.45
CA ALA A 127 -4.37 -0.15 -1.14
C ALA A 127 -3.82 1.25 -1.40
N SER A 128 -2.50 1.42 -1.34
CA SER A 128 -1.82 2.61 -1.82
C SER A 128 -0.87 2.30 -2.97
N VAL A 129 -0.73 3.28 -3.87
CA VAL A 129 0.25 3.24 -4.96
C VAL A 129 0.79 4.63 -5.27
N PRO A 130 2.05 4.75 -5.73
CA PRO A 130 2.61 6.00 -6.23
C PRO A 130 1.86 6.49 -7.48
N ASN A 131 1.75 7.80 -7.63
CA ASN A 131 1.10 8.44 -8.77
C ASN A 131 2.13 8.89 -9.81
N ILE A 132 2.24 8.20 -10.94
CA ILE A 132 3.15 8.57 -12.04
C ILE A 132 2.88 9.98 -12.60
N ARG A 133 1.65 10.51 -12.44
CA ARG A 133 1.27 11.85 -12.91
C ARG A 133 1.63 12.97 -11.94
N GLU A 134 2.36 12.66 -10.88
CA GLU A 134 2.82 13.67 -9.91
C GLU A 134 3.71 14.72 -10.60
N VAL A 135 3.57 15.98 -10.23
CA VAL A 135 4.13 17.13 -10.95
C VAL A 135 5.65 17.09 -11.11
N SER A 136 6.41 16.60 -10.12
CA SER A 136 7.87 16.51 -10.25
C SER A 136 8.28 15.41 -11.24
N THR A 137 7.55 14.29 -11.24
CA THR A 137 7.73 13.20 -12.21
C THR A 137 7.35 13.67 -13.61
N PHE A 138 6.21 14.35 -13.75
CA PHE A 138 5.80 14.96 -15.01
C PHE A 138 6.88 15.90 -15.54
N PHE A 139 7.42 16.80 -14.71
CA PHE A 139 8.45 17.74 -15.10
C PHE A 139 9.74 17.01 -15.55
N LYS A 140 10.19 16.00 -14.80
CA LYS A 140 11.35 15.19 -15.16
C LYS A 140 11.18 14.56 -16.55
N ILE A 141 10.06 13.86 -16.78
CA ILE A 141 9.85 13.10 -18.00
C ILE A 141 9.61 14.01 -19.22
N PHE A 142 8.72 15.00 -19.11
CA PHE A 142 8.24 15.75 -20.27
C PHE A 142 9.02 17.03 -20.53
N ILE A 143 9.57 17.68 -19.50
CA ILE A 143 10.32 18.93 -19.65
C ILE A 143 11.82 18.64 -19.73
N LEU A 144 12.36 17.89 -18.76
CA LEU A 144 13.79 17.55 -18.75
C LEU A 144 14.11 16.36 -19.67
N ARG A 145 13.09 15.66 -20.20
CA ARG A 145 13.23 14.46 -21.07
C ARG A 145 14.07 13.36 -20.40
N ASP A 146 13.91 13.20 -19.08
CA ASP A 146 14.70 12.31 -18.25
C ASP A 146 13.80 11.29 -17.56
N PHE A 147 13.96 10.00 -17.92
CA PHE A 147 13.26 8.85 -17.33
C PHE A 147 14.25 7.90 -16.62
N ARG A 148 15.17 8.45 -15.85
CA ARG A 148 16.10 7.62 -15.08
C ARG A 148 15.43 7.07 -13.84
N TYR A 149 15.64 5.76 -13.63
CA TYR A 149 15.24 5.09 -12.40
C TYR A 149 16.14 5.54 -11.24
N ASP A 150 15.52 5.70 -10.06
CA ASP A 150 16.20 6.09 -8.82
C ASP A 150 16.41 4.85 -7.94
N PRO A 151 17.64 4.49 -7.56
CA PRO A 151 17.90 3.38 -6.66
C PRO A 151 17.50 3.66 -5.20
N GLN A 152 17.32 4.94 -4.83
CA GLN A 152 16.97 5.36 -3.48
C GLN A 152 15.47 5.30 -3.19
N GLY A 153 14.62 5.18 -4.22
CA GLY A 153 13.18 5.09 -4.05
C GLY A 153 12.38 6.15 -4.79
N GLY A 154 11.14 6.39 -4.36
CA GLY A 154 10.23 7.33 -4.98
C GLY A 154 9.43 6.74 -6.15
N ILE A 155 8.79 7.60 -6.96
CA ILE A 155 7.88 7.17 -8.03
C ILE A 155 8.63 6.40 -9.14
N LEU A 156 9.84 6.81 -9.46
CA LEU A 156 10.72 6.15 -10.44
C LEU A 156 11.71 5.21 -9.75
N ASP A 157 11.33 4.55 -8.67
CA ASP A 157 12.16 3.53 -8.02
C ASP A 157 12.56 2.44 -9.01
N LYS A 158 13.82 2.02 -8.96
CA LYS A 158 14.37 0.99 -9.84
C LYS A 158 13.67 -0.36 -9.73
N THR A 159 12.98 -0.61 -8.61
CA THR A 159 12.21 -1.84 -8.38
C THR A 159 10.76 -1.76 -8.87
N HIS A 160 10.30 -0.61 -9.35
CA HIS A 160 8.94 -0.47 -9.88
C HIS A 160 8.83 -1.05 -11.29
N LEU A 161 7.98 -2.05 -11.43
CA LEU A 161 7.64 -2.70 -12.70
C LEU A 161 6.36 -2.13 -13.31
N ARG A 162 5.48 -1.56 -12.49
CA ARG A 162 4.19 -0.98 -12.88
C ARG A 162 4.08 0.45 -12.39
N PHE A 163 3.41 1.28 -13.18
CA PHE A 163 3.16 2.68 -12.85
C PHE A 163 1.66 2.95 -12.83
N PHE A 164 1.21 3.63 -11.79
CA PHE A 164 -0.22 3.86 -11.58
C PHE A 164 -0.58 5.34 -11.63
N CYS A 165 -1.79 5.60 -12.10
CA CYS A 165 -2.50 6.86 -11.87
C CYS A 165 -3.91 6.54 -11.36
N LYS A 166 -4.69 7.56 -11.01
CA LYS A 166 -6.00 7.41 -10.38
C LYS A 166 -6.96 6.48 -11.16
N LYS A 167 -6.91 6.51 -12.49
CA LYS A 167 -7.82 5.72 -13.33
C LYS A 167 -7.46 4.24 -13.26
N ASN A 168 -6.23 3.88 -13.58
CA ASN A 168 -5.85 2.47 -13.68
C ASN A 168 -5.72 1.76 -12.33
N ILE A 169 -5.46 2.46 -11.21
CA ILE A 169 -5.59 1.83 -9.89
C ILE A 169 -7.07 1.55 -9.52
N LYS A 170 -7.99 2.41 -9.96
CA LYS A 170 -9.42 2.13 -9.86
C LYS A 170 -9.77 0.88 -10.64
N ASP A 171 -9.31 0.80 -11.88
CA ASP A 171 -9.59 -0.33 -12.77
C ASP A 171 -9.01 -1.65 -12.20
N LEU A 172 -7.79 -1.62 -11.63
CA LEU A 172 -7.16 -2.77 -10.97
C LEU A 172 -8.02 -3.35 -9.83
N LEU A 173 -8.65 -2.49 -9.02
CA LEU A 173 -9.49 -2.91 -7.90
C LEU A 173 -10.98 -3.04 -8.27
N THR A 174 -11.35 -2.83 -9.53
CA THR A 174 -12.70 -3.11 -10.03
C THR A 174 -12.74 -4.52 -10.62
N THR A 175 -13.25 -5.47 -9.86
CA THR A 175 -13.31 -6.89 -10.24
C THR A 175 -14.73 -7.44 -10.03
N SER A 176 -14.95 -8.71 -10.34
CA SER A 176 -16.22 -9.38 -9.98
C SER A 176 -16.45 -9.47 -8.48
N GLU A 177 -15.42 -9.30 -7.66
CA GLU A 177 -15.48 -9.47 -6.21
C GLU A 177 -15.24 -8.18 -5.43
N LEU A 178 -14.64 -7.16 -6.05
CA LEU A 178 -14.28 -5.90 -5.41
C LEU A 178 -14.89 -4.72 -6.17
N ASN A 179 -15.40 -3.74 -5.41
CA ASN A 179 -15.90 -2.49 -5.94
C ASN A 179 -15.23 -1.29 -5.24
N PRO A 180 -14.45 -0.44 -5.93
CA PRO A 180 -13.87 0.77 -5.36
C PRO A 180 -14.94 1.75 -4.89
N VAL A 181 -14.95 2.02 -3.58
CA VAL A 181 -15.89 2.95 -2.94
C VAL A 181 -15.28 4.33 -2.65
N SER A 182 -13.95 4.39 -2.57
CA SER A 182 -13.24 5.66 -2.36
C SER A 182 -11.86 5.64 -3.00
N ILE A 183 -11.49 6.76 -3.64
CA ILE A 183 -10.12 7.02 -4.11
C ILE A 183 -9.73 8.39 -3.61
N THR A 184 -8.67 8.44 -2.82
CA THR A 184 -8.24 9.68 -2.20
C THR A 184 -6.72 9.86 -2.29
N SER A 185 -6.28 11.10 -2.19
CA SER A 185 -4.86 11.41 -2.03
C SER A 185 -4.45 11.21 -0.58
N THR A 186 -3.21 10.77 -0.34
CA THR A 186 -2.57 10.76 0.98
C THR A 186 -2.54 12.14 1.65
N PHE A 187 -2.84 13.23 0.94
CA PHE A 187 -3.01 14.56 1.54
C PHE A 187 -3.98 14.60 2.71
N LYS A 188 -4.96 13.70 2.78
CA LYS A 188 -5.90 13.65 3.91
C LYS A 188 -5.21 13.21 5.19
N ALA A 189 -4.29 12.27 5.10
CA ALA A 189 -3.57 11.70 6.24
C ALA A 189 -2.39 12.57 6.72
N VAL A 190 -1.82 13.39 5.84
CA VAL A 190 -0.64 14.23 6.15
C VAL A 190 -1.06 15.60 6.65
N LYS A 191 -0.65 15.98 7.86
CA LYS A 191 -0.82 17.33 8.41
C LYS A 191 0.20 18.29 7.77
N ASN A 192 -0.23 19.54 7.46
CA ASN A 192 0.65 20.66 7.05
C ASN A 192 1.52 20.47 5.80
N SER A 193 1.03 19.78 4.78
CA SER A 193 1.74 19.67 3.51
C SER A 193 1.65 20.99 2.70
N LYS A 194 2.81 21.51 2.19
CA LYS A 194 2.85 22.65 1.25
C LYS A 194 1.98 22.38 0.01
N ARG A 195 1.93 21.12 -0.45
CA ARG A 195 1.08 20.68 -1.58
C ARG A 195 -0.42 20.81 -1.26
N LYS A 196 -0.81 20.57 -0.01
CA LYS A 196 -2.20 20.75 0.45
C LYS A 196 -2.61 22.21 0.39
N TRP A 197 -1.71 23.11 0.78
CA TRP A 197 -1.94 24.57 0.70
C TRP A 197 -2.03 25.03 -0.75
N LEU A 198 -1.10 24.59 -1.61
CA LEU A 198 -1.13 24.89 -3.05
C LEU A 198 -2.42 24.36 -3.72
N ASN A 199 -2.86 23.14 -3.36
CA ASN A 199 -4.10 22.57 -3.85
C ASN A 199 -5.32 23.42 -3.45
N ARG A 200 -5.34 23.96 -2.23
CA ARG A 200 -6.41 24.86 -1.77
C ARG A 200 -6.38 26.19 -2.55
N PHE A 201 -5.20 26.76 -2.75
CA PHE A 201 -5.03 27.99 -3.51
C PHE A 201 -5.49 27.86 -4.97
N THR A 202 -5.25 26.72 -5.59
CA THR A 202 -5.67 26.41 -6.98
C THR A 202 -7.08 25.84 -7.06
N LEU A 203 -7.90 25.96 -6.01
CA LEU A 203 -9.26 25.41 -5.94
C LEU A 203 -9.37 23.92 -6.34
N GLY A 204 -8.29 23.17 -6.15
CA GLY A 204 -8.23 21.75 -6.47
C GLY A 204 -7.96 21.41 -7.94
N LEU A 205 -7.75 22.41 -8.81
CA LEU A 205 -7.57 22.19 -10.25
C LEU A 205 -6.37 21.26 -10.57
N PHE A 206 -5.29 21.36 -9.78
CA PHE A 206 -4.08 20.56 -9.95
C PHE A 206 -3.95 19.43 -8.93
N LYS A 207 -5.06 19.05 -8.27
CA LYS A 207 -5.06 18.05 -7.20
C LYS A 207 -4.37 16.73 -7.60
N ASP A 208 -4.68 16.21 -8.78
CA ASP A 208 -4.11 14.94 -9.24
C ASP A 208 -2.60 15.05 -9.52
N MET A 209 -2.12 16.20 -10.01
CA MET A 209 -0.69 16.44 -10.21
C MET A 209 0.07 16.71 -8.89
N LEU A 210 -0.60 17.24 -7.88
CA LEU A 210 -0.02 17.49 -6.56
C LEU A 210 -0.06 16.24 -5.66
N THR A 211 -0.83 15.22 -6.06
CA THR A 211 -0.94 13.94 -5.35
C THR A 211 0.27 13.06 -5.64
N THR A 212 1.03 12.69 -4.61
CA THR A 212 2.17 11.78 -4.70
C THR A 212 1.73 10.33 -4.72
N GLN A 213 0.71 10.02 -3.92
CA GLN A 213 0.17 8.67 -3.73
C GLN A 213 -1.35 8.71 -3.67
N TYR A 214 -1.99 7.70 -4.26
CA TYR A 214 -3.41 7.42 -4.07
C TYR A 214 -3.60 6.32 -3.05
N VAL A 215 -4.61 6.48 -2.20
CA VAL A 215 -5.19 5.41 -1.39
C VAL A 215 -6.56 5.08 -1.98
N VAL A 216 -6.76 3.83 -2.30
CA VAL A 216 -8.03 3.29 -2.81
C VAL A 216 -8.61 2.35 -1.77
N ILE A 217 -9.90 2.53 -1.52
CA ILE A 217 -10.68 1.64 -0.66
C ILE A 217 -11.70 0.96 -1.57
N ALA A 218 -11.60 -0.36 -1.69
CA ALA A 218 -12.60 -1.18 -2.36
C ALA A 218 -13.33 -2.05 -1.34
N LYS A 219 -14.60 -2.32 -1.60
CA LYS A 219 -15.45 -3.17 -0.76
C LYS A 219 -15.65 -4.51 -1.44
N LYS A 220 -15.58 -5.60 -0.66
CA LYS A 220 -15.92 -6.95 -1.12
C LYS A 220 -17.44 -7.05 -1.36
N LEU A 221 -17.84 -7.59 -2.50
CA LEU A 221 -19.22 -7.78 -2.93
C LEU A 221 -19.88 -9.02 -2.31
#